data_1354d7a57bbaaad165041b92656b6e61
#
_entry.id   1354d7a57bbaaad165041b92656b6e61
#
_cell.length_a   1.000
_cell.length_b   1.000
_cell.length_c   1.000
_cell.angle_alpha   90.00
_cell.angle_beta   90.00
_cell.angle_gamma   90.00
#
_symmetry.space_group_name_H-M   'P 1'
#
loop_
_entity.id
_entity.type
_entity.pdbx_description
1 polymer ?
#
loop_
_entity_poly.entity_id
_entity_poly.type
_entity_poly.pdbx_seq_one_letter_code
_entity_poly.pdbx_strand_id
1 'polypeptide(L)'
;MTSVSLTTRTPAELPVDCLVIGSVRTPDGTDLATGHALPRKDVVHLQAVLADLEATGKADEVVRVVAVPGVKATSVVVTGLGEGTSRRATYPHTVLRSAAGAALRTVRGKRTVAVALPTPDVESLSAVADGAYAGCYV
;
A
#
# COMPACT_ATOMS: atom_id res chain seq x y z
N MET A 1 0.24 22.33 -3.42
CA MET A 1 1.43 21.77 -4.10
C MET A 1 1.77 20.41 -3.52
N THR A 2 2.06 19.44 -4.37
CA THR A 2 2.42 18.09 -3.95
C THR A 2 3.94 17.94 -4.00
N SER A 3 4.52 17.42 -2.92
CA SER A 3 5.94 17.08 -2.89
C SER A 3 6.09 15.60 -2.53
N VAL A 4 7.12 14.98 -3.08
CA VAL A 4 7.45 13.58 -2.82
C VAL A 4 8.84 13.51 -2.22
N SER A 5 8.98 12.80 -1.12
CA SER A 5 10.27 12.59 -0.47
C SER A 5 10.42 11.15 -0.02
N LEU A 6 11.66 10.72 0.17
CA LEU A 6 11.98 9.39 0.68
C LEU A 6 12.20 9.45 2.18
N THR A 7 11.84 8.37 2.86
CA THR A 7 12.13 8.24 4.29
C THR A 7 12.58 6.81 4.59
N THR A 8 13.45 6.68 5.58
CA THR A 8 13.88 5.38 6.10
C THR A 8 13.16 5.02 7.40
N ARG A 9 12.22 5.85 7.83
CA ARG A 9 11.43 5.58 9.05
C ARG A 9 10.49 4.40 8.83
N THR A 10 10.21 3.68 9.91
CA THR A 10 9.27 2.55 9.87
C THR A 10 7.87 3.05 9.50
N PRO A 11 7.23 2.46 8.48
CA PRO A 11 5.92 2.93 8.04
C PRO A 11 4.87 3.04 9.14
N ALA A 12 4.82 2.08 10.07
CA ALA A 12 3.85 2.10 11.16
C ALA A 12 4.02 3.30 12.09
N GLU A 13 5.19 3.90 12.15
CA GLU A 13 5.50 5.03 13.03
C GLU A 13 5.27 6.39 12.40
N LEU A 14 4.93 6.44 11.11
CA LEU A 14 4.74 7.70 10.41
C LEU A 14 3.37 8.32 10.77
N PRO A 15 3.37 9.56 11.32
CA PRO A 15 2.13 10.22 11.70
C PRO A 15 1.48 10.90 10.49
N VAL A 16 1.06 10.10 9.52
CA VAL A 16 0.45 10.57 8.28
C VAL A 16 -1.06 10.35 8.28
N ASP A 17 -1.77 11.00 7.36
CA ASP A 17 -3.20 10.80 7.22
C ASP A 17 -3.52 9.39 6.72
N CYS A 18 -2.74 8.91 5.75
CA CYS A 18 -2.93 7.59 5.16
C CYS A 18 -1.60 6.89 4.97
N LEU A 19 -1.57 5.59 5.25
CA LEU A 19 -0.46 4.71 4.91
C LEU A 19 -0.94 3.75 3.82
N VAL A 20 -0.27 3.75 2.68
CA VAL A 20 -0.59 2.86 1.56
C VAL A 20 0.30 1.63 1.63
N ILE A 21 -0.31 0.46 1.65
CA ILE A 21 0.37 -0.83 1.58
C ILE A 21 -0.23 -1.66 0.45
N GLY A 22 0.43 -2.75 0.09
CA GLY A 22 -0.02 -3.60 -1.01
C GLY A 22 -0.71 -4.86 -0.53
N SER A 23 -1.61 -5.39 -1.36
CA SER A 23 -2.18 -6.70 -1.20
C SER A 23 -1.90 -7.54 -2.44
N VAL A 24 -1.97 -8.86 -2.28
CA VAL A 24 -1.75 -9.80 -3.38
C VAL A 24 -2.81 -10.89 -3.34
N ARG A 25 -3.09 -11.46 -4.49
CA ARG A 25 -3.98 -12.61 -4.62
C ARG A 25 -3.14 -13.88 -4.63
N THR A 26 -3.40 -14.76 -3.66
CA THR A 26 -2.72 -16.05 -3.55
C THR A 26 -3.73 -17.17 -3.75
N PRO A 27 -3.28 -18.42 -3.96
CA PRO A 27 -4.21 -19.58 -4.02
C PRO A 27 -5.05 -19.74 -2.75
N ASP A 28 -4.55 -19.26 -1.62
CA ASP A 28 -5.24 -19.36 -0.33
C ASP A 28 -6.10 -18.14 0.01
N GLY A 29 -6.16 -17.15 -0.86
CA GLY A 29 -6.91 -15.92 -0.66
C GLY A 29 -6.04 -14.68 -0.73
N THR A 30 -6.55 -13.59 -0.17
CA THR A 30 -5.83 -12.31 -0.17
C THR A 30 -4.82 -12.24 0.96
N ASP A 31 -3.63 -11.74 0.69
CA ASP A 31 -2.60 -11.53 1.69
C ASP A 31 -1.97 -10.14 1.47
N LEU A 32 -1.14 -9.71 2.40
CA LEU A 32 -0.40 -8.45 2.27
C LEU A 32 0.89 -8.69 1.48
N ALA A 33 1.24 -7.71 0.64
CA ALA A 33 2.53 -7.71 -0.04
C ALA A 33 3.64 -7.27 0.93
N THR A 34 4.90 -7.46 0.53
CA THR A 34 6.04 -7.02 1.33
C THR A 34 6.13 -5.50 1.37
N GLY A 35 6.99 -4.96 2.21
CA GLY A 35 7.32 -3.54 2.26
C GLY A 35 6.58 -2.75 3.34
N HIS A 36 5.55 -3.31 3.95
CA HIS A 36 4.76 -2.60 4.95
C HIS A 36 5.45 -2.49 6.31
N ALA A 37 6.30 -3.45 6.66
CA ALA A 37 7.03 -3.51 7.94
C ALA A 37 6.13 -3.33 9.18
N LEU A 38 4.89 -3.82 9.12
CA LEU A 38 3.94 -3.71 10.22
C LEU A 38 4.17 -4.80 11.27
N PRO A 39 3.80 -4.53 12.55
CA PRO A 39 3.83 -5.57 13.57
C PRO A 39 2.93 -6.75 13.20
N ARG A 40 3.31 -7.94 13.65
CA ARG A 40 2.60 -9.18 13.31
C ARG A 40 1.10 -9.12 13.64
N LYS A 41 0.75 -8.57 14.79
CA LYS A 41 -0.67 -8.51 15.18
C LYS A 41 -1.49 -7.60 14.26
N ASP A 42 -0.88 -6.56 13.71
CA ASP A 42 -1.58 -5.69 12.76
C ASP A 42 -1.71 -6.36 11.40
N VAL A 43 -0.72 -7.17 11.00
CA VAL A 43 -0.82 -7.99 9.79
C VAL A 43 -2.00 -8.97 9.92
N VAL A 44 -2.11 -9.65 11.04
CA VAL A 44 -3.21 -10.59 11.29
C VAL A 44 -4.55 -9.87 11.27
N HIS A 45 -4.63 -8.70 11.92
CA HIS A 45 -5.84 -7.89 11.92
C HIS A 45 -6.26 -7.49 10.51
N LEU A 46 -5.32 -7.00 9.70
CA LEU A 46 -5.61 -6.59 8.33
C LEU A 46 -6.01 -7.77 7.45
N GLN A 47 -5.36 -8.92 7.62
CA GLN A 47 -5.76 -10.13 6.90
C GLN A 47 -7.22 -10.50 7.18
N ALA A 48 -7.63 -10.41 8.44
CA ALA A 48 -9.01 -10.70 8.82
C ALA A 48 -9.99 -9.68 8.24
N VAL A 49 -9.64 -8.38 8.28
CA VAL A 49 -10.49 -7.33 7.71
C VAL A 49 -10.64 -7.52 6.19
N LEU A 50 -9.56 -7.81 5.49
CA LEU A 50 -9.62 -8.04 4.05
C LEU A 50 -10.49 -9.24 3.70
N ALA A 51 -10.43 -10.29 4.50
CA ALA A 51 -11.29 -11.46 4.31
C ALA A 51 -12.76 -11.10 4.53
N ASP A 52 -13.07 -10.34 5.59
CA ASP A 52 -14.42 -9.90 5.88
C ASP A 52 -14.99 -9.00 4.79
N LEU A 53 -14.15 -8.17 4.18
CA LEU A 53 -14.55 -7.29 3.09
C LEU A 53 -14.56 -7.99 1.74
N GLU A 54 -14.23 -9.28 1.72
CA GLU A 54 -14.15 -10.08 0.50
C GLU A 54 -13.17 -9.48 -0.53
N ALA A 55 -12.12 -8.84 -0.05
CA ALA A 55 -11.08 -8.30 -0.91
C ALA A 55 -10.34 -9.44 -1.60
N THR A 56 -10.00 -9.25 -2.87
CA THR A 56 -9.41 -10.31 -3.70
C THR A 56 -7.91 -10.13 -3.94
N GLY A 57 -7.38 -8.93 -3.71
CA GLY A 57 -5.98 -8.63 -4.02
C GLY A 57 -5.71 -8.40 -5.49
N LYS A 58 -6.75 -8.35 -6.33
CA LYS A 58 -6.58 -8.12 -7.76
C LYS A 58 -5.95 -6.75 -8.02
N ALA A 59 -5.31 -6.62 -9.19
CA ALA A 59 -4.65 -5.36 -9.56
C ALA A 59 -5.60 -4.16 -9.41
N ASP A 60 -5.08 -3.11 -8.78
CA ASP A 60 -5.76 -1.82 -8.58
C ASP A 60 -7.02 -1.86 -7.72
N GLU A 61 -7.29 -2.97 -7.03
CA GLU A 61 -8.32 -3.00 -6.00
C GLU A 61 -7.86 -2.16 -4.81
N VAL A 62 -8.68 -1.23 -4.35
CA VAL A 62 -8.33 -0.35 -3.23
C VAL A 62 -9.32 -0.53 -2.09
N VAL A 63 -8.80 -0.80 -0.90
CA VAL A 63 -9.60 -0.95 0.32
C VAL A 63 -9.02 -0.02 1.37
N ARG A 64 -9.90 0.71 2.07
CA ARG A 64 -9.48 1.62 3.13
C ARG A 64 -9.92 1.08 4.49
N VAL A 65 -8.96 0.98 5.40
CA VAL A 65 -9.20 0.48 6.76
C VAL A 65 -8.83 1.57 7.75
N VAL A 66 -9.73 1.89 8.67
CA VAL A 66 -9.47 2.90 9.70
C VAL A 66 -9.14 2.21 11.03
N ALA A 67 -8.43 2.95 11.90
CA ALA A 67 -8.17 2.52 13.29
C ALA A 67 -7.38 1.20 13.37
N VAL A 68 -6.27 1.11 12.65
CA VAL A 68 -5.33 -0.01 12.81
C VAL A 68 -4.43 0.28 14.00
N PRO A 69 -4.50 -0.50 15.11
CA PRO A 69 -3.92 -0.08 16.40
C PRO A 69 -2.42 0.16 16.42
N GLY A 70 -1.64 -0.63 15.68
CA GLY A 70 -0.18 -0.52 15.66
C GLY A 70 0.35 0.50 14.67
N VAL A 71 -0.52 1.26 14.01
CA VAL A 71 -0.15 2.21 12.96
C VAL A 71 -0.56 3.62 13.39
N LYS A 72 0.36 4.57 13.31
CA LYS A 72 0.06 5.96 13.67
C LYS A 72 -0.77 6.69 12.63
N ALA A 73 -0.76 6.22 11.39
CA ALA A 73 -1.60 6.80 10.34
C ALA A 73 -3.08 6.70 10.73
N THR A 74 -3.85 7.71 10.34
CA THR A 74 -5.28 7.73 10.62
C THR A 74 -6.01 6.59 9.89
N SER A 75 -5.56 6.25 8.69
CA SER A 75 -6.11 5.12 7.95
C SER A 75 -5.02 4.39 7.18
N VAL A 76 -5.31 3.14 6.83
CA VAL A 76 -4.46 2.31 5.99
C VAL A 76 -5.22 2.05 4.69
N VAL A 77 -4.56 2.32 3.57
CA VAL A 77 -5.12 2.07 2.24
C VAL A 77 -4.38 0.87 1.66
N VAL A 78 -5.12 -0.16 1.30
CA VAL A 78 -4.55 -1.39 0.76
C VAL A 78 -4.85 -1.44 -0.73
N THR A 79 -3.80 -1.43 -1.56
CA THR A 79 -3.94 -1.45 -3.01
C THR A 79 -3.46 -2.78 -3.58
N GLY A 80 -4.25 -3.38 -4.46
CA GLY A 80 -3.96 -4.69 -5.01
C GLY A 80 -2.85 -4.66 -6.06
N LEU A 81 -1.94 -5.63 -5.97
CA LEU A 81 -0.87 -5.83 -6.93
C LEU A 81 -1.16 -6.98 -7.90
N GLY A 82 -2.26 -7.72 -7.67
CA GLY A 82 -2.57 -8.91 -8.45
C GLY A 82 -1.94 -10.15 -7.86
N GLU A 83 -1.66 -11.14 -8.69
CA GLU A 83 -1.10 -12.40 -8.23
C GLU A 83 0.29 -12.21 -7.61
N GLY A 84 0.52 -12.87 -6.48
CA GLY A 84 1.78 -12.80 -5.78
C GLY A 84 1.73 -13.56 -4.47
N THR A 85 2.71 -13.32 -3.62
CA THR A 85 2.77 -13.91 -2.28
C THR A 85 3.26 -12.86 -1.30
N SER A 86 3.06 -13.12 0.00
CA SER A 86 3.53 -12.22 1.05
C SER A 86 5.06 -12.11 1.11
N ARG A 87 5.78 -12.97 0.37
CA ARG A 87 7.25 -12.99 0.35
C ARG A 87 7.84 -12.47 -0.95
N ARG A 88 7.03 -12.30 -1.97
CA ARG A 88 7.53 -11.82 -3.27
C ARG A 88 7.98 -10.37 -3.13
N ALA A 89 9.23 -10.09 -3.49
CA ALA A 89 9.81 -8.75 -3.37
C ALA A 89 9.74 -7.94 -4.67
N THR A 90 9.74 -8.60 -5.81
CA THR A 90 9.84 -7.94 -7.12
C THR A 90 8.54 -8.04 -7.89
N TYR A 91 8.05 -6.91 -8.36
CA TYR A 91 6.85 -6.80 -9.19
C TYR A 91 7.14 -5.96 -10.43
N PRO A 92 6.41 -6.17 -11.54
CA PRO A 92 6.58 -5.30 -12.71
C PRO A 92 6.37 -3.84 -12.34
N HIS A 93 7.18 -2.95 -12.94
CA HIS A 93 7.08 -1.52 -12.64
C HIS A 93 5.72 -0.94 -13.01
N THR A 94 5.09 -1.46 -14.06
CA THR A 94 3.74 -1.05 -14.46
C THR A 94 2.71 -1.38 -13.39
N VAL A 95 2.85 -2.52 -12.72
CA VAL A 95 1.96 -2.92 -11.64
C VAL A 95 2.12 -1.98 -10.45
N LEU A 96 3.35 -1.70 -10.05
CA LEU A 96 3.62 -0.80 -8.92
C LEU A 96 3.12 0.62 -9.20
N ARG A 97 3.37 1.12 -10.40
CA ARG A 97 2.93 2.46 -10.81
C ARG A 97 1.42 2.57 -10.79
N SER A 98 0.74 1.57 -11.33
CA SER A 98 -0.72 1.54 -11.41
C SER A 98 -1.34 1.44 -10.01
N ALA A 99 -0.81 0.57 -9.16
CA ALA A 99 -1.31 0.39 -7.79
C ALA A 99 -1.14 1.65 -6.95
N ALA A 100 0.02 2.30 -7.04
CA ALA A 100 0.26 3.55 -6.33
C ALA A 100 -0.70 4.64 -6.82
N GLY A 101 -0.89 4.76 -8.13
CA GLY A 101 -1.81 5.73 -8.70
C GLY A 101 -3.25 5.51 -8.25
N ALA A 102 -3.71 4.25 -8.24
CA ALA A 102 -5.06 3.92 -7.79
C ALA A 102 -5.26 4.32 -6.32
N ALA A 103 -4.28 4.01 -5.46
CA ALA A 103 -4.36 4.35 -4.05
C ALA A 103 -4.42 5.87 -3.84
N LEU A 104 -3.57 6.63 -4.51
CA LEU A 104 -3.51 8.08 -4.35
C LEU A 104 -4.77 8.78 -4.87
N ARG A 105 -5.37 8.27 -5.93
CA ARG A 105 -6.67 8.79 -6.41
C ARG A 105 -7.78 8.60 -5.37
N THR A 106 -7.72 7.51 -4.62
CA THR A 106 -8.71 7.20 -3.58
C THR A 106 -8.59 8.14 -2.38
N VAL A 107 -7.38 8.63 -2.09
CA VAL A 107 -7.12 9.47 -0.91
C VAL A 107 -6.89 10.93 -1.26
N ARG A 108 -7.38 11.38 -2.39
CA ARG A 108 -7.29 12.79 -2.75
C ARG A 108 -7.90 13.69 -1.65
N GLY A 109 -7.27 14.81 -1.39
CA GLY A 109 -7.69 15.72 -0.32
C GLY A 109 -7.01 15.46 1.01
N LYS A 110 -6.29 14.35 1.17
CA LYS A 110 -5.49 14.12 2.36
C LYS A 110 -4.18 14.90 2.26
N ARG A 111 -3.71 15.41 3.41
CA ARG A 111 -2.52 16.26 3.42
C ARG A 111 -1.22 15.46 3.31
N THR A 112 -1.18 14.32 3.98
CA THR A 112 0.04 13.51 4.03
C THR A 112 -0.31 12.05 3.78
N VAL A 113 0.44 11.42 2.88
CA VAL A 113 0.27 10.02 2.52
C VAL A 113 1.66 9.38 2.45
N ALA A 114 1.85 8.27 3.14
CA ALA A 114 3.05 7.47 3.04
C ALA A 114 2.74 6.24 2.20
N VAL A 115 3.67 5.84 1.34
CA VAL A 115 3.50 4.68 0.46
C VAL A 115 4.58 3.65 0.78
N ALA A 116 4.15 2.45 1.16
CA ALA A 116 5.03 1.36 1.58
C ALA A 116 4.74 0.10 0.74
N LEU A 117 4.96 0.19 -0.56
CA LEU A 117 4.83 -0.92 -1.51
C LEU A 117 6.19 -1.63 -1.66
N PRO A 118 6.22 -2.84 -2.26
CA PRO A 118 7.48 -3.54 -2.49
C PRO A 118 8.40 -2.76 -3.42
N THR A 119 9.51 -2.25 -2.88
CA THR A 119 10.47 -1.44 -3.63
C THR A 119 11.89 -1.93 -3.33
N PRO A 120 12.28 -3.10 -3.89
CA PRO A 120 13.58 -3.70 -3.59
C PRO A 120 14.76 -2.94 -4.22
N ASP A 121 14.50 -2.08 -5.19
CA ASP A 121 15.55 -1.34 -5.90
C ASP A 121 15.07 0.08 -6.24
N VAL A 122 15.98 0.88 -6.79
CA VAL A 122 15.71 2.28 -7.15
C VAL A 122 14.67 2.40 -8.25
N GLU A 123 14.70 1.49 -9.22
CA GLU A 123 13.75 1.50 -10.34
C GLU A 123 12.31 1.25 -9.86
N SER A 124 12.13 0.29 -8.95
CA SER A 124 10.83 0.02 -8.34
C SER A 124 10.35 1.21 -7.55
N LEU A 125 11.23 1.84 -6.78
CA LEU A 125 10.90 3.02 -5.99
C LEU A 125 10.49 4.18 -6.89
N SER A 126 11.19 4.39 -8.01
CA SER A 126 10.82 5.41 -9.01
C SER A 126 9.46 5.14 -9.59
N ALA A 127 9.14 3.89 -9.91
CA ALA A 127 7.84 3.53 -10.47
C ALA A 127 6.70 3.86 -9.48
N VAL A 128 6.89 3.55 -8.20
CA VAL A 128 5.92 3.89 -7.16
C VAL A 128 5.77 5.40 -7.03
N ALA A 129 6.86 6.13 -7.00
CA ALA A 129 6.83 7.58 -6.87
C ALA A 129 6.12 8.23 -8.06
N ASP A 130 6.39 7.77 -9.29
CA ASP A 130 5.73 8.27 -10.49
C ASP A 130 4.23 8.02 -10.46
N GLY A 131 3.82 6.81 -10.07
CA GLY A 131 2.41 6.46 -9.98
C GLY A 131 1.69 7.28 -8.91
N ALA A 132 2.32 7.43 -7.77
CA ALA A 132 1.75 8.23 -6.66
C ALA A 132 1.58 9.69 -7.08
N TYR A 133 2.60 10.27 -7.71
CA TYR A 133 2.54 11.64 -8.18
C TYR A 133 1.42 11.84 -9.21
N ALA A 134 1.34 10.94 -10.19
CA ALA A 134 0.31 11.00 -11.21
C ALA A 134 -1.10 10.86 -10.59
N GLY A 135 -1.26 10.00 -9.60
CA GLY A 135 -2.53 9.81 -8.91
C GLY A 135 -3.05 11.03 -8.20
N CYS A 136 -2.15 11.94 -7.78
CA CYS A 136 -2.54 13.18 -7.11
C CYS A 136 -3.19 14.18 -8.04
N TYR A 137 -2.99 14.06 -9.34
CA TYR A 137 -3.40 15.06 -10.32
C TYR A 137 -4.49 14.59 -11.29
N VAL A 138 -5.03 13.42 -11.10
CA VAL A 138 -6.04 12.89 -12.04
C VAL A 138 -7.46 13.02 -11.51
#